data_46b78893f2af72cdfea7a7a2d4eaedb2
#
_entry.id   46b78893f2af72cdfea7a7a2d4eaedb2
#
_cell.length_a   1.000
_cell.length_b   1.000
_cell.length_c   1.000
_cell.angle_alpha   90.00
_cell.angle_beta   90.00
_cell.angle_gamma   90.00
#
_symmetry.space_group_name_H-M   'P 1'
#
loop_
_entity.id
_entity.type
_entity.pdbx_description
1 polymer ?
#
loop_
_entity_poly.entity_id
_entity_poly.type
_entity_poly.pdbx_seq_one_letter_code
_entity_poly.pdbx_strand_id
1 'polypeptide(L)'
;NGGVRPTPYIIDHITDSQGQPRFAITKSKRTVYSQRAANITSSILQQVCKPGGTAGKITTLGFKSPCGGRTGTTNNYTNAWFAGYTSNLTCSVWVGFDSSTKILEKGYGGTLALPVWVDIMLAAQKEGYPANAIRTRPGSEGQAVLVCRESNQLAHSGCQYAKTAYFETSAGYQAPANMCERHIPTAEP
;
A
#
# COMPACT_ATOMS: atom_id res chain seq x y z
N ASN A 1 0.30 4.94 -9.98
CA ASN A 1 0.57 5.37 -11.37
C ASN A 1 -0.27 4.62 -12.43
N GLY A 2 -1.30 3.82 -12.03
CA GLY A 2 -2.20 3.15 -12.98
C GLY A 2 -1.51 2.22 -14.00
N GLY A 3 -0.44 1.53 -13.58
CA GLY A 3 0.34 0.64 -14.46
C GLY A 3 1.40 1.33 -15.32
N VAL A 4 1.57 2.64 -15.16
CA VAL A 4 2.57 3.42 -15.89
C VAL A 4 3.85 3.55 -15.07
N ARG A 5 4.97 3.14 -15.64
CA ARG A 5 6.32 3.29 -15.09
C ARG A 5 7.00 4.51 -15.72
N PRO A 6 7.29 5.55 -14.95
CA PRO A 6 8.19 6.61 -15.40
C PRO A 6 9.63 6.11 -15.41
N THR A 7 10.46 6.64 -16.28
CA THR A 7 11.91 6.42 -16.21
C THR A 7 12.46 7.19 -15.02
N PRO A 8 13.10 6.51 -14.04
CA PRO A 8 13.68 7.19 -12.89
C PRO A 8 14.88 8.05 -13.32
N TYR A 9 15.07 9.16 -12.64
CA TYR A 9 16.23 10.03 -12.82
C TYR A 9 16.64 10.65 -11.48
N ILE A 10 17.89 11.05 -11.37
CA ILE A 10 18.44 11.71 -10.18
C ILE A 10 18.67 13.20 -10.47
N ILE A 11 19.11 13.53 -11.71
CA ILE A 11 19.34 14.91 -12.14
C ILE A 11 18.19 15.31 -13.05
N ASP A 12 17.40 16.31 -12.64
CA ASP A 12 16.29 16.87 -13.43
C ASP A 12 16.82 17.86 -14.47
N HIS A 13 17.66 18.82 -14.06
CA HIS A 13 18.26 19.80 -14.93
C HIS A 13 19.59 20.35 -14.35
N ILE A 14 20.41 20.92 -15.21
CA ILE A 14 21.63 21.62 -14.84
C ILE A 14 21.58 23.01 -15.48
N THR A 15 21.86 24.04 -14.72
CA THR A 15 22.03 25.42 -15.19
C THR A 15 23.44 25.90 -14.96
N ASP A 16 23.91 26.87 -15.77
CA ASP A 16 25.16 27.56 -15.51
C ASP A 16 25.01 28.66 -14.44
N SER A 17 26.08 29.37 -14.16
CA SER A 17 26.12 30.48 -13.20
C SER A 17 25.21 31.66 -13.56
N GLN A 18 24.77 31.74 -14.82
CA GLN A 18 23.86 32.77 -15.34
C GLN A 18 22.40 32.28 -15.39
N GLY A 19 22.11 31.06 -14.86
CA GLY A 19 20.79 30.44 -14.86
C GLY A 19 20.37 29.84 -16.22
N GLN A 20 21.31 29.80 -17.22
CA GLN A 20 20.95 29.21 -18.51
C GLN A 20 20.95 27.69 -18.45
N PRO A 21 19.95 27.03 -19.03
CA PRO A 21 19.86 25.56 -19.00
C PRO A 21 21.00 24.95 -19.86
N ARG A 22 21.75 24.02 -19.25
CA ARG A 22 22.82 23.24 -19.90
C ARG A 22 22.42 21.79 -20.12
N PHE A 23 21.50 21.31 -19.31
CA PHE A 23 20.95 19.98 -19.42
C PHE A 23 19.55 19.96 -18.81
N ALA A 24 18.63 19.23 -19.43
CA ALA A 24 17.32 18.87 -18.86
C ALA A 24 16.97 17.44 -19.27
N ILE A 25 16.50 16.65 -18.32
CA ILE A 25 16.09 15.27 -18.61
C ILE A 25 14.81 15.23 -19.46
N THR A 26 14.80 14.43 -20.50
CA THR A 26 13.58 14.10 -21.22
C THR A 26 12.79 13.07 -20.42
N LYS A 27 11.73 13.51 -19.75
CA LYS A 27 10.87 12.64 -18.92
C LYS A 27 10.10 11.68 -19.83
N SER A 28 10.35 10.40 -19.68
CA SER A 28 9.67 9.33 -20.43
C SER A 28 8.89 8.42 -19.49
N LYS A 29 7.87 7.79 -20.04
CA LYS A 29 7.03 6.82 -19.33
C LYS A 29 6.56 5.72 -20.27
N ARG A 30 6.36 4.52 -19.75
CA ARG A 30 5.77 3.41 -20.51
C ARG A 30 4.72 2.69 -19.67
N THR A 31 3.68 2.18 -20.31
CA THR A 31 2.73 1.28 -19.68
C THR A 31 3.38 -0.10 -19.54
N VAL A 32 3.44 -0.63 -18.31
CA VAL A 32 4.05 -1.93 -17.98
C VAL A 32 3.01 -2.92 -17.48
N TYR A 33 1.89 -2.43 -16.93
CA TYR A 33 0.75 -3.22 -16.51
C TYR A 33 -0.54 -2.52 -16.96
N SER A 34 -1.62 -3.28 -17.12
CA SER A 34 -2.93 -2.66 -17.31
C SER A 34 -3.29 -1.81 -16.09
N GLN A 35 -3.96 -0.69 -16.32
CA GLN A 35 -4.44 0.19 -15.24
C GLN A 35 -5.25 -0.60 -14.20
N ARG A 36 -6.03 -1.56 -14.66
CA ARG A 36 -6.84 -2.43 -13.84
C ARG A 36 -6.01 -3.29 -12.90
N ALA A 37 -5.03 -4.04 -13.41
CA ALA A 37 -4.14 -4.86 -12.58
C ALA A 37 -3.41 -4.00 -11.53
N ALA A 38 -2.95 -2.81 -11.92
CA ALA A 38 -2.30 -1.87 -11.02
C ALA A 38 -3.25 -1.37 -9.92
N ASN A 39 -4.51 -1.07 -10.26
CA ASN A 39 -5.51 -0.60 -9.30
C ASN A 39 -5.89 -1.69 -8.30
N ILE A 40 -6.12 -2.93 -8.77
CA ILE A 40 -6.42 -4.09 -7.90
C ILE A 40 -5.24 -4.34 -6.94
N THR A 41 -4.02 -4.40 -7.47
CA THR A 41 -2.81 -4.58 -6.64
C THR A 41 -2.68 -3.48 -5.60
N SER A 42 -2.89 -2.22 -6.00
CA SER A 42 -2.84 -1.08 -5.07
C SER A 42 -3.91 -1.18 -3.98
N SER A 43 -5.14 -1.59 -4.32
CA SER A 43 -6.19 -1.77 -3.32
C SER A 43 -5.87 -2.87 -2.31
N ILE A 44 -5.25 -3.98 -2.76
CA ILE A 44 -4.78 -5.06 -1.88
C ILE A 44 -3.67 -4.55 -0.96
N LEU A 45 -2.68 -3.82 -1.50
CA LEU A 45 -1.58 -3.28 -0.71
C LEU A 45 -2.03 -2.25 0.33
N GLN A 46 -3.10 -1.51 0.07
CA GLN A 46 -3.70 -0.61 1.06
C GLN A 46 -4.33 -1.38 2.24
N GLN A 47 -4.82 -2.62 2.03
CA GLN A 47 -5.35 -3.44 3.13
C GLN A 47 -4.27 -3.85 4.15
N VAL A 48 -3.01 -3.92 3.74
CA VAL A 48 -1.88 -4.20 4.64
C VAL A 48 -1.75 -3.14 5.74
N CYS A 49 -2.10 -1.89 5.44
CA CYS A 49 -2.06 -0.75 6.36
C CYS A 49 -3.34 -0.55 7.18
N LYS A 50 -4.37 -1.38 6.97
CA LYS A 50 -5.62 -1.33 7.73
C LYS A 50 -5.58 -2.21 8.98
N PRO A 51 -6.46 -2.00 9.97
CA PRO A 51 -6.58 -2.89 11.12
C PRO A 51 -6.69 -4.36 10.68
N GLY A 52 -5.93 -5.24 11.34
CA GLY A 52 -5.81 -6.66 10.96
C GLY A 52 -4.81 -6.96 9.84
N GLY A 53 -4.24 -5.95 9.18
CA GLY A 53 -3.11 -6.10 8.26
C GLY A 53 -1.77 -6.15 8.99
N THR A 54 -0.70 -6.62 8.31
CA THR A 54 0.64 -6.75 8.91
C THR A 54 1.31 -5.41 9.27
N ALA A 55 0.81 -4.29 8.72
CA ALA A 55 1.17 -2.93 9.09
C ALA A 55 0.00 -2.17 9.75
N GLY A 56 -0.97 -2.88 10.34
CA GLY A 56 -2.17 -2.29 10.94
C GLY A 56 -1.92 -1.31 12.10
N LYS A 57 -0.72 -1.35 12.70
CA LYS A 57 -0.29 -0.40 13.73
C LYS A 57 0.07 1.00 13.19
N ILE A 58 0.05 1.22 11.88
CA ILE A 58 0.50 2.46 11.26
C ILE A 58 -0.23 3.70 11.81
N THR A 59 -1.52 3.58 12.08
CA THR A 59 -2.34 4.67 12.66
C THR A 59 -2.02 4.95 14.12
N THR A 60 -1.72 3.92 14.90
CA THR A 60 -1.30 4.07 16.31
C THR A 60 0.11 4.65 16.42
N LEU A 61 0.95 4.49 15.39
CA LEU A 61 2.24 5.15 15.24
C LEU A 61 2.11 6.61 14.78
N GLY A 62 0.91 7.12 14.54
CA GLY A 62 0.66 8.51 14.22
C GLY A 62 0.40 8.81 12.74
N PHE A 63 0.64 7.88 11.81
CA PHE A 63 0.41 8.12 10.40
C PHE A 63 -1.03 7.77 10.01
N LYS A 64 -1.87 8.78 9.78
CA LYS A 64 -3.31 8.64 9.51
C LYS A 64 -3.68 8.78 8.03
N SER A 65 -2.72 9.17 7.18
CA SER A 65 -2.96 9.41 5.76
C SER A 65 -3.06 8.13 4.95
N PRO A 66 -3.73 8.16 3.79
CA PRO A 66 -3.81 7.00 2.91
C PRO A 66 -2.44 6.50 2.48
N CYS A 67 -2.22 5.20 2.62
CA CYS A 67 -0.98 4.53 2.22
C CYS A 67 -1.25 3.08 1.85
N GLY A 68 -0.32 2.49 1.15
CA GLY A 68 -0.26 1.07 0.86
C GLY A 68 1.16 0.56 1.03
N GLY A 69 1.33 -0.74 1.22
CA GLY A 69 2.67 -1.29 1.40
C GLY A 69 2.70 -2.78 1.70
N ARG A 70 3.90 -3.27 1.96
CA ARG A 70 4.18 -4.65 2.29
C ARG A 70 5.29 -4.76 3.31
N THR A 71 5.07 -5.56 4.36
CA THR A 71 6.13 -6.01 5.27
C THR A 71 6.90 -7.17 4.66
N GLY A 72 8.17 -7.28 4.98
CA GLY A 72 9.02 -8.43 4.68
C GLY A 72 9.81 -8.83 5.92
N THR A 73 10.00 -10.14 6.13
CA THR A 73 10.79 -10.68 7.22
C THR A 73 11.36 -12.01 6.78
N THR A 74 12.66 -12.23 6.97
CA THR A 74 13.29 -13.52 6.74
C THR A 74 12.97 -14.49 7.88
N ASN A 75 12.99 -15.80 7.59
CA ASN A 75 12.62 -16.84 8.55
C ASN A 75 13.39 -16.79 9.88
N ASN A 76 14.63 -16.32 9.86
CA ASN A 76 15.49 -16.24 11.04
C ASN A 76 15.58 -14.83 11.63
N TYR A 77 14.68 -13.92 11.26
CA TYR A 77 14.68 -12.52 11.70
C TYR A 77 16.00 -11.77 11.44
N THR A 78 16.69 -12.10 10.34
CA THR A 78 17.94 -11.44 9.93
C THR A 78 17.69 -10.18 9.10
N ASN A 79 16.51 -10.07 8.48
CA ASN A 79 16.11 -8.92 7.69
C ASN A 79 14.66 -8.57 7.98
N ALA A 80 14.41 -7.31 8.28
CA ALA A 80 13.08 -6.75 8.48
C ALA A 80 12.87 -5.61 7.46
N TRP A 81 11.82 -5.71 6.67
CA TRP A 81 11.51 -4.76 5.60
C TRP A 81 10.12 -4.17 5.77
N PHE A 82 9.98 -2.92 5.39
CA PHE A 82 8.73 -2.33 5.01
C PHE A 82 8.91 -1.48 3.75
N ALA A 83 8.23 -1.86 2.67
CA ALA A 83 8.13 -1.08 1.44
C ALA A 83 6.72 -0.51 1.36
N GLY A 84 6.60 0.81 1.39
CA GLY A 84 5.32 1.50 1.41
C GLY A 84 5.29 2.72 0.51
N TYR A 85 4.10 3.20 0.22
CA TYR A 85 3.88 4.35 -0.63
C TYR A 85 2.66 5.16 -0.18
N THR A 86 2.69 6.43 -0.52
CA THR A 86 1.56 7.35 -0.48
C THR A 86 1.16 7.74 -1.91
N SER A 87 0.31 8.75 -2.08
CA SER A 87 0.02 9.31 -3.40
C SER A 87 1.23 9.94 -4.09
N ASN A 88 2.20 10.41 -3.33
CA ASN A 88 3.32 11.22 -3.83
C ASN A 88 4.70 10.58 -3.64
N LEU A 89 4.86 9.73 -2.64
CA LEU A 89 6.16 9.19 -2.25
C LEU A 89 6.13 7.67 -2.16
N THR A 90 7.27 7.07 -2.47
CA THR A 90 7.57 5.66 -2.21
C THR A 90 8.81 5.59 -1.34
N CYS A 91 8.76 4.77 -0.29
CA CYS A 91 9.90 4.56 0.61
C CYS A 91 10.01 3.09 0.97
N SER A 92 11.23 2.59 1.00
CA SER A 92 11.55 1.26 1.50
C SER A 92 12.53 1.39 2.65
N VAL A 93 12.22 0.74 3.76
CA VAL A 93 13.05 0.68 4.96
C VAL A 93 13.51 -0.75 5.16
N TRP A 94 14.78 -0.92 5.36
CA TRP A 94 15.42 -2.16 5.76
C TRP A 94 16.11 -2.00 7.10
N VAL A 95 15.95 -3.00 7.95
CA VAL A 95 16.64 -3.14 9.21
C VAL A 95 17.31 -4.51 9.21
N GLY A 96 18.61 -4.54 9.42
CA GLY A 96 19.42 -5.75 9.38
C GLY A 96 20.89 -5.46 9.65
N PHE A 97 21.70 -6.51 9.57
CA PHE A 97 23.15 -6.43 9.63
C PHE A 97 23.74 -6.82 8.28
N ASP A 98 24.95 -6.34 7.97
CA ASP A 98 25.66 -6.70 6.72
C ASP A 98 25.95 -8.19 6.64
N SER A 99 26.13 -8.87 7.77
CA SER A 99 26.16 -10.31 7.88
C SER A 99 24.79 -10.86 8.23
N SER A 100 24.49 -12.10 7.84
CA SER A 100 23.19 -12.76 8.09
C SER A 100 23.03 -13.12 9.59
N THR A 101 23.00 -12.08 10.44
CA THR A 101 22.84 -12.18 11.88
C THR A 101 21.41 -11.87 12.29
N LYS A 102 20.86 -12.63 13.22
CA LYS A 102 19.54 -12.37 13.79
C LYS A 102 19.50 -10.99 14.45
N ILE A 103 18.53 -10.15 14.10
CA ILE A 103 18.36 -8.82 14.68
C ILE A 103 17.89 -8.96 16.15
N LEU A 104 16.74 -9.60 16.32
CA LEU A 104 16.17 -9.95 17.62
C LEU A 104 15.05 -10.97 17.42
N GLU A 105 14.59 -11.60 18.49
CA GLU A 105 13.45 -12.51 18.46
C GLU A 105 12.17 -11.76 18.09
N LYS A 106 11.39 -12.32 17.15
CA LYS A 106 10.17 -11.68 16.60
C LYS A 106 10.42 -10.31 15.97
N GLY A 107 11.62 -10.08 15.41
CA GLY A 107 12.02 -8.87 14.68
C GLY A 107 11.33 -8.76 13.33
N TYR A 108 10.00 -8.59 13.34
CA TYR A 108 9.19 -8.46 12.12
C TYR A 108 9.35 -7.10 11.46
N GLY A 109 9.17 -7.04 10.14
CA GLY A 109 9.15 -5.78 9.38
C GLY A 109 8.11 -4.78 9.90
N GLY A 110 6.93 -5.26 10.35
CA GLY A 110 5.92 -4.43 10.98
C GLY A 110 6.28 -3.90 12.38
N THR A 111 7.32 -4.46 12.99
CA THR A 111 7.79 -4.05 14.33
C THR A 111 9.02 -3.16 14.25
N LEU A 112 9.95 -3.45 13.33
CA LEU A 112 11.24 -2.77 13.25
C LEU A 112 11.29 -1.73 12.12
N ALA A 113 10.88 -2.09 10.90
CA ALA A 113 10.99 -1.21 9.75
C ALA A 113 9.81 -0.24 9.60
N LEU A 114 8.61 -0.65 9.99
CA LEU A 114 7.41 0.19 9.89
C LEU A 114 7.48 1.49 10.70
N PRO A 115 7.94 1.51 11.98
CA PRO A 115 8.06 2.77 12.73
C PRO A 115 8.98 3.77 12.04
N VAL A 116 10.13 3.33 11.55
CA VAL A 116 11.08 4.19 10.81
C VAL A 116 10.43 4.76 9.55
N TRP A 117 9.69 3.93 8.81
CA TRP A 117 8.95 4.38 7.64
C TRP A 117 7.90 5.45 8.01
N VAL A 118 7.21 5.26 9.12
CA VAL A 118 6.21 6.23 9.62
C VAL A 118 6.88 7.58 9.93
N ASP A 119 8.02 7.57 10.62
CA ASP A 119 8.75 8.80 10.95
C ASP A 119 9.21 9.54 9.70
N ILE A 120 9.73 8.82 8.69
CA ILE A 120 10.11 9.39 7.39
C ILE A 120 8.90 10.03 6.71
N MET A 121 7.75 9.35 6.67
CA MET A 121 6.57 9.88 6.01
C MET A 121 5.94 11.06 6.74
N LEU A 122 5.97 11.08 8.08
CA LEU A 122 5.53 12.23 8.87
C LEU A 122 6.45 13.43 8.65
N ALA A 123 7.77 13.22 8.58
CA ALA A 123 8.72 14.27 8.24
C ALA A 123 8.48 14.81 6.83
N ALA A 124 8.28 13.93 5.85
CA ALA A 124 7.99 14.33 4.48
C ALA A 124 6.69 15.14 4.36
N GLN A 125 5.66 14.84 5.15
CA GLN A 125 4.43 15.65 5.17
C GLN A 125 4.69 17.07 5.68
N LYS A 126 5.56 17.24 6.69
CA LYS A 126 5.96 18.56 7.20
C LYS A 126 6.75 19.36 6.16
N GLU A 127 7.52 18.69 5.31
CA GLU A 127 8.30 19.27 4.20
C GLU A 127 7.47 19.51 2.92
N GLY A 128 6.14 19.42 2.98
CA GLY A 128 5.25 19.75 1.87
C GLY A 128 4.96 18.61 0.89
N TYR A 129 5.18 17.36 1.30
CA TYR A 129 4.79 16.17 0.52
C TYR A 129 3.52 15.52 1.11
N PRO A 130 2.32 16.09 0.89
CA PRO A 130 1.11 15.57 1.49
C PRO A 130 0.74 14.20 0.92
N ALA A 131 0.23 13.33 1.77
CA ALA A 131 -0.32 12.05 1.35
C ALA A 131 -1.83 12.19 1.09
N ASN A 132 -2.18 12.47 -0.14
CA ASN A 132 -3.56 12.56 -0.62
C ASN A 132 -4.18 11.17 -0.81
N ALA A 133 -5.46 11.13 -1.19
CA ALA A 133 -6.12 9.87 -1.52
C ALA A 133 -5.38 9.12 -2.65
N ILE A 134 -5.10 7.85 -2.42
CA ILE A 134 -4.56 6.98 -3.46
C ILE A 134 -5.73 6.62 -4.37
N ARG A 135 -5.69 7.15 -5.60
CA ARG A 135 -6.73 6.90 -6.60
C ARG A 135 -6.55 5.49 -7.15
N THR A 136 -7.29 4.56 -6.59
CA THR A 136 -7.59 3.29 -7.24
C THR A 136 -8.94 3.48 -7.93
N ARG A 137 -8.92 3.82 -9.20
CA ARG A 137 -10.17 3.75 -9.98
C ARG A 137 -10.43 2.27 -10.23
N PRO A 138 -11.54 1.68 -9.71
CA PRO A 138 -12.01 0.44 -10.27
C PRO A 138 -12.18 0.68 -11.78
N GLY A 139 -11.68 -0.22 -12.61
CA GLY A 139 -12.09 -0.20 -14.01
C GLY A 139 -13.61 -0.22 -14.03
N SER A 140 -14.22 0.38 -15.04
CA SER A 140 -15.68 0.44 -15.22
C SER A 140 -16.38 -0.93 -15.26
N GLU A 141 -15.66 -2.00 -15.08
CA GLU A 141 -16.10 -3.39 -15.22
C GLU A 141 -15.96 -4.25 -13.96
N GLY A 142 -15.51 -3.69 -12.84
CA GLY A 142 -15.35 -4.41 -11.57
C GLY A 142 -16.43 -4.04 -10.55
N GLN A 143 -17.14 -5.04 -10.01
CA GLN A 143 -18.04 -4.85 -8.88
C GLN A 143 -17.23 -4.81 -7.58
N ALA A 144 -17.34 -3.71 -6.84
CA ALA A 144 -16.81 -3.59 -5.49
C ALA A 144 -17.87 -4.09 -4.50
N VAL A 145 -17.54 -5.08 -3.69
CA VAL A 145 -18.42 -5.60 -2.65
C VAL A 145 -17.69 -5.68 -1.31
N LEU A 146 -18.43 -5.51 -0.23
CA LEU A 146 -17.90 -5.70 1.10
C LEU A 146 -18.00 -7.17 1.48
N VAL A 147 -16.88 -7.81 1.75
CA VAL A 147 -16.81 -9.22 2.12
C VAL A 147 -16.25 -9.40 3.52
N CYS A 148 -16.78 -10.39 4.23
CA CYS A 148 -16.25 -10.83 5.50
C CYS A 148 -14.88 -11.49 5.29
N ARG A 149 -13.86 -11.10 6.06
CA ARG A 149 -12.51 -11.68 5.94
C ARG A 149 -12.42 -13.15 6.34
N GLU A 150 -13.36 -13.63 7.14
CA GLU A 150 -13.32 -14.99 7.65
C GLU A 150 -14.10 -15.97 6.77
N SER A 151 -15.27 -15.58 6.27
CA SER A 151 -16.10 -16.45 5.41
C SER A 151 -15.89 -16.22 3.91
N ASN A 152 -15.32 -15.08 3.52
CA ASN A 152 -15.26 -14.56 2.14
C ASN A 152 -16.65 -14.38 1.47
N GLN A 153 -17.72 -14.41 2.25
CA GLN A 153 -19.09 -14.08 1.83
C GLN A 153 -19.36 -12.58 2.01
N LEU A 154 -20.51 -12.08 1.52
CA LEU A 154 -20.90 -10.68 1.71
C LEU A 154 -20.93 -10.35 3.21
N ALA A 155 -20.31 -9.24 3.58
CA ALA A 155 -20.29 -8.80 4.96
C ALA A 155 -21.58 -8.08 5.35
N HIS A 156 -21.96 -8.19 6.61
CA HIS A 156 -23.06 -7.46 7.26
C HIS A 156 -22.59 -6.82 8.57
N SER A 157 -23.47 -6.15 9.29
CA SER A 157 -23.16 -5.39 10.51
C SER A 157 -22.48 -6.20 11.61
N GLY A 158 -22.74 -7.51 11.72
CA GLY A 158 -22.07 -8.41 12.66
C GLY A 158 -20.65 -8.83 12.29
N CYS A 159 -20.17 -8.51 11.08
CA CYS A 159 -18.84 -8.89 10.65
C CYS A 159 -17.79 -7.89 11.18
N GLN A 160 -17.07 -8.27 12.22
CA GLN A 160 -16.05 -7.44 12.86
C GLN A 160 -14.92 -7.04 11.89
N TYR A 161 -14.58 -7.92 10.94
CA TYR A 161 -13.52 -7.67 9.95
C TYR A 161 -14.08 -7.82 8.53
N ALA A 162 -14.53 -6.72 7.96
CA ALA A 162 -14.94 -6.65 6.57
C ALA A 162 -13.84 -6.00 5.71
N LYS A 163 -13.78 -6.38 4.44
CA LYS A 163 -12.88 -5.79 3.44
C LYS A 163 -13.65 -5.53 2.15
N THR A 164 -13.31 -4.45 1.44
CA THR A 164 -13.77 -4.27 0.07
C THR A 164 -12.98 -5.20 -0.84
N ALA A 165 -13.68 -6.06 -1.57
CA ALA A 165 -13.14 -6.92 -2.63
C ALA A 165 -13.67 -6.46 -3.99
N TYR A 166 -12.84 -6.56 -5.02
CA TYR A 166 -13.19 -6.19 -6.38
C TYR A 166 -13.28 -7.45 -7.23
N PHE A 167 -14.44 -7.68 -7.83
CA PHE A 167 -14.70 -8.83 -8.68
C PHE A 167 -14.83 -8.41 -10.14
N GLU A 168 -14.17 -9.15 -11.02
CA GLU A 168 -14.19 -8.93 -12.44
C GLU A 168 -15.24 -9.80 -13.11
N THR A 169 -16.32 -9.19 -13.54
CA THR A 169 -17.39 -9.89 -14.26
C THR A 169 -16.96 -10.37 -15.66
N SER A 170 -16.08 -9.63 -16.34
CA SER A 170 -15.56 -9.99 -17.67
C SER A 170 -14.63 -11.22 -17.68
N ALA A 171 -14.01 -11.56 -16.53
CA ALA A 171 -13.17 -12.75 -16.39
C ALA A 171 -13.90 -13.96 -15.81
N GLY A 172 -15.23 -13.92 -15.72
CA GLY A 172 -16.04 -14.99 -15.16
C GLY A 172 -16.01 -15.11 -13.63
N TYR A 173 -15.34 -14.17 -12.94
CA TYR A 173 -15.36 -14.13 -11.48
C TYR A 173 -16.65 -13.43 -11.01
N GLN A 174 -17.46 -14.14 -10.25
CA GLN A 174 -18.65 -13.58 -9.63
C GLN A 174 -18.37 -13.14 -8.19
N ALA A 175 -18.96 -12.02 -7.80
CA ALA A 175 -19.00 -11.63 -6.40
C ALA A 175 -19.79 -12.68 -5.61
N PRO A 176 -19.45 -12.91 -4.31
CA PRO A 176 -20.26 -13.80 -3.47
C PRO A 176 -21.71 -13.31 -3.46
N ALA A 177 -22.64 -14.22 -3.61
CA ALA A 177 -24.08 -13.93 -3.59
C ALA A 177 -24.68 -14.05 -2.17
N ASN A 178 -24.06 -14.87 -1.32
CA ASN A 178 -24.57 -15.16 0.01
C ASN A 178 -23.98 -14.22 1.06
N MET A 179 -24.80 -13.86 2.04
CA MET A 179 -24.35 -13.13 3.23
C MET A 179 -23.53 -14.04 4.15
N CYS A 180 -22.65 -13.43 4.94
CA CYS A 180 -21.84 -14.16 5.92
C CYS A 180 -22.73 -14.87 6.95
N GLU A 181 -22.59 -16.19 7.05
CA GLU A 181 -23.30 -17.02 8.02
C GLU A 181 -22.48 -17.27 9.30
N ARG A 182 -21.20 -16.85 9.31
CA ARG A 182 -20.33 -17.03 10.48
C ARG A 182 -20.62 -16.08 11.62
N HIS A 183 -21.20 -14.93 11.32
CA HIS A 183 -21.46 -13.87 12.28
C HIS A 183 -22.96 -13.60 12.33
N ILE A 184 -23.43 -13.23 13.51
CA ILE A 184 -24.84 -12.83 13.68
C ILE A 184 -24.93 -11.34 13.35
N PRO A 185 -25.87 -10.91 12.49
CA PRO A 185 -26.09 -9.49 12.25
C PRO A 185 -26.44 -8.80 13.57
N THR A 186 -25.75 -7.69 13.89
CA THR A 186 -26.18 -6.83 14.99
C THR A 186 -27.44 -6.11 14.55
N ALA A 187 -28.47 -6.14 15.38
CA ALA A 187 -29.67 -5.36 15.13
C ALA A 187 -29.26 -3.89 14.96
N GLU A 188 -29.73 -3.24 13.90
CA GLU A 188 -29.59 -1.79 13.78
C GLU A 188 -30.36 -1.14 14.93
N PRO A 189 -29.79 -0.10 15.56
CA PRO A 189 -30.45 0.62 16.65
C PRO A 189 -31.67 1.40 16.18
#